data_ebe3513af1bd874c0bd8355867d45d29
#
_entry.id   ebe3513af1bd874c0bd8355867d45d29
#
_cell.length_a   1.000
_cell.length_b   1.000
_cell.length_c   1.000
_cell.angle_alpha   90.00
_cell.angle_beta   90.00
_cell.angle_gamma   90.00
#
_symmetry.space_group_name_H-M   'P 1'
#
loop_
_entity.id
_entity.type
_entity.pdbx_description
1 polymer ?
#
loop_
_entity_poly.entity_id
_entity_poly.type
_entity_poly.pdbx_seq_one_letter_code
_entity_poly.pdbx_strand_id
1 'polypeptide(L)'
;IVPRDSVVIAVIRIETDRLPAPTMSSRQRAEAARAIARMADYVPAAIQIDFDATRSERGFYRDLLADLRSRLPDSMPLSITALASWCIYDDWIADLPVDEAVPMLFRMGADSGEISAYLRRAGDFMPALARSSVGIAIDEPASSVPAERRVYIFSPHAWTREAAAKAIAEVVK
;
A
#
# COMPACT_ATOMS: atom_id res chain seq x y z
N ILE A 1 -15.11 9.89 -13.16
CA ILE A 1 -14.54 10.13 -14.49
C ILE A 1 -13.04 10.29 -14.33
N VAL A 2 -12.28 9.34 -14.88
CA VAL A 2 -10.82 9.35 -14.89
C VAL A 2 -10.36 10.24 -16.06
N PRO A 3 -9.43 11.19 -15.86
CA PRO A 3 -8.85 11.96 -16.96
C PRO A 3 -8.17 11.04 -17.99
N ARG A 4 -8.18 11.45 -19.28
CA ARG A 4 -7.71 10.57 -20.38
C ARG A 4 -6.24 10.17 -20.27
N ASP A 5 -5.41 11.02 -19.68
CA ASP A 5 -3.96 10.81 -19.55
C ASP A 5 -3.57 10.21 -18.19
N SER A 6 -4.55 9.67 -17.47
CA SER A 6 -4.28 9.05 -16.16
C SER A 6 -3.68 7.66 -16.31
N VAL A 7 -2.68 7.39 -15.50
CA VAL A 7 -2.17 6.04 -15.25
C VAL A 7 -3.08 5.36 -14.23
N VAL A 8 -3.62 4.20 -14.56
CA VAL A 8 -4.56 3.49 -13.70
C VAL A 8 -3.86 2.32 -13.02
N ILE A 9 -3.93 2.28 -11.69
CA ILE A 9 -3.47 1.16 -10.86
C ILE A 9 -4.70 0.42 -10.35
N ALA A 10 -4.70 -0.90 -10.47
CA ALA A 10 -5.73 -1.74 -9.87
C ALA A 10 -5.41 -1.99 -8.39
N VAL A 11 -6.23 -1.45 -7.48
CA VAL A 11 -6.06 -1.65 -6.05
C VAL A 11 -7.03 -2.71 -5.57
N ILE A 12 -6.52 -3.72 -4.89
CA ILE A 12 -7.32 -4.80 -4.31
C ILE A 12 -7.17 -4.75 -2.80
N ARG A 13 -8.27 -4.37 -2.12
CA ARG A 13 -8.32 -4.42 -0.68
C ARG A 13 -8.67 -5.82 -0.19
N ILE A 14 -7.89 -6.32 0.75
CA ILE A 14 -8.15 -7.57 1.46
C ILE A 14 -8.57 -7.22 2.89
N GLU A 15 -9.72 -7.70 3.28
CA GLU A 15 -10.22 -7.60 4.64
C GLU A 15 -10.45 -9.00 5.21
N THR A 16 -10.16 -9.17 6.48
CA THR A 16 -10.39 -10.42 7.19
C THR A 16 -11.46 -10.23 8.24
N ASP A 17 -12.44 -11.11 8.24
CA ASP A 17 -13.42 -11.16 9.30
C ASP A 17 -12.77 -11.59 10.62
N ARG A 18 -13.16 -10.98 11.72
CA ARG A 18 -12.65 -11.34 13.04
C ARG A 18 -13.44 -12.49 13.65
N LEU A 19 -14.67 -12.71 13.19
CA LEU A 19 -15.58 -13.74 13.69
C LEU A 19 -16.41 -14.32 12.52
N PRO A 20 -16.20 -15.61 12.15
CA PRO A 20 -15.13 -16.49 12.62
C PRO A 20 -13.75 -16.02 12.12
N ALA A 21 -12.71 -16.31 12.90
CA ALA A 21 -11.33 -15.99 12.48
C ALA A 21 -11.02 -16.67 11.13
N PRO A 22 -10.34 -15.98 10.20
CA PRO A 22 -10.02 -16.55 8.90
C PRO A 22 -9.06 -17.74 9.07
N THR A 23 -9.26 -18.78 8.28
CA THR A 23 -8.44 -20.00 8.38
C THR A 23 -7.05 -19.85 7.79
N MET A 24 -6.80 -18.80 6.99
CA MET A 24 -5.52 -18.54 6.31
C MET A 24 -4.98 -19.77 5.57
N SER A 25 -5.88 -20.56 5.00
CA SER A 25 -5.54 -21.82 4.36
C SER A 25 -4.86 -21.61 3.00
N SER A 26 -4.06 -22.59 2.58
CA SER A 26 -3.46 -22.62 1.25
C SER A 26 -4.51 -22.56 0.12
N ARG A 27 -5.70 -23.11 0.36
CA ARG A 27 -6.82 -23.02 -0.58
C ARG A 27 -7.30 -21.58 -0.73
N GLN A 28 -7.57 -20.88 0.38
CA GLN A 28 -7.97 -19.47 0.35
C GLN A 28 -6.91 -18.61 -0.33
N ARG A 29 -5.63 -18.84 -0.03
CA ARG A 29 -4.52 -18.16 -0.66
C ARG A 29 -4.51 -18.36 -2.17
N ALA A 30 -4.63 -19.60 -2.65
CA ALA A 30 -4.64 -19.91 -4.07
C ALA A 30 -5.88 -19.33 -4.79
N GLU A 31 -7.03 -19.27 -4.13
CA GLU A 31 -8.24 -18.66 -4.67
C GLU A 31 -8.09 -17.13 -4.76
N ALA A 32 -7.56 -16.49 -3.71
CA ALA A 32 -7.26 -15.05 -3.71
C ALA A 32 -6.24 -14.69 -4.79
N ALA A 33 -5.11 -15.41 -4.87
CA ALA A 33 -4.09 -15.18 -5.89
C ALA A 33 -4.65 -15.28 -7.32
N ARG A 34 -5.48 -16.28 -7.58
CA ARG A 34 -6.14 -16.43 -8.90
C ARG A 34 -7.12 -15.28 -9.18
N ALA A 35 -7.90 -14.86 -8.19
CA ALA A 35 -8.86 -13.78 -8.37
C ALA A 35 -8.16 -12.44 -8.64
N ILE A 36 -7.08 -12.16 -7.91
CA ILE A 36 -6.30 -10.94 -8.06
C ILE A 36 -5.53 -10.94 -9.39
N ALA A 37 -4.90 -12.06 -9.76
CA ALA A 37 -4.14 -12.14 -11.02
C ALA A 37 -4.98 -11.84 -12.26
N ARG A 38 -6.29 -12.15 -12.24
CA ARG A 38 -7.21 -11.77 -13.34
C ARG A 38 -7.37 -10.26 -13.53
N MET A 39 -6.98 -9.45 -12.54
CA MET A 39 -6.99 -7.98 -12.72
C MET A 39 -5.98 -7.53 -13.78
N ALA A 40 -4.95 -8.31 -14.06
CA ALA A 40 -4.01 -8.04 -15.15
C ALA A 40 -4.68 -8.05 -16.52
N ASP A 41 -5.79 -8.77 -16.71
CA ASP A 41 -6.56 -8.81 -17.96
C ASP A 41 -7.14 -7.45 -18.36
N TYR A 42 -7.32 -6.55 -17.39
CA TYR A 42 -7.76 -5.17 -17.63
C TYR A 42 -6.61 -4.22 -17.98
N VAL A 43 -5.40 -4.73 -18.09
CA VAL A 43 -4.19 -3.99 -18.48
C VAL A 43 -3.95 -2.73 -17.62
N PRO A 44 -4.01 -2.82 -16.28
CA PRO A 44 -3.62 -1.70 -15.43
C PRO A 44 -2.12 -1.47 -15.53
N ALA A 45 -1.66 -0.27 -15.15
CA ALA A 45 -0.23 0.03 -15.10
C ALA A 45 0.51 -0.68 -13.95
N ALA A 46 -0.22 -1.06 -12.90
CA ALA A 46 0.27 -1.85 -11.77
C ALA A 46 -0.90 -2.50 -11.03
N ILE A 47 -0.60 -3.50 -10.22
CA ILE A 47 -1.53 -4.08 -9.24
C ILE A 47 -1.01 -3.69 -7.84
N GLN A 48 -1.89 -3.18 -6.99
CA GLN A 48 -1.57 -2.86 -5.60
C GLN A 48 -2.46 -3.65 -4.66
N ILE A 49 -1.85 -4.28 -3.66
CA ILE A 49 -2.57 -5.00 -2.60
C ILE A 49 -2.62 -4.12 -1.36
N ASP A 50 -3.83 -3.87 -0.89
CA ASP A 50 -4.12 -3.13 0.33
C ASP A 50 -4.59 -4.12 1.40
N PHE A 51 -3.68 -4.54 2.29
CA PHE A 51 -3.94 -5.49 3.35
C PHE A 51 -3.23 -5.12 4.64
N ASP A 52 -4.00 -4.70 5.62
CA ASP A 52 -3.51 -4.37 6.98
C ASP A 52 -3.27 -5.64 7.80
N ALA A 53 -2.37 -6.50 7.31
CA ALA A 53 -2.09 -7.80 7.90
C ALA A 53 -1.60 -7.71 9.35
N THR A 54 -2.26 -8.39 10.25
CA THR A 54 -1.77 -8.58 11.62
C THR A 54 -0.52 -9.45 11.62
N ARG A 55 0.21 -9.48 12.74
CA ARG A 55 1.44 -10.28 12.86
C ARG A 55 1.21 -11.77 12.54
N SER A 56 0.07 -12.33 12.92
CA SER A 56 -0.30 -13.72 12.63
C SER A 56 -0.65 -13.97 11.16
N GLU A 57 -1.01 -12.92 10.40
CA GLU A 57 -1.38 -13.00 8.98
C GLU A 57 -0.21 -12.76 8.02
N ARG A 58 0.94 -12.28 8.53
CA ARG A 58 2.11 -11.94 7.72
C ARG A 58 2.65 -13.12 6.91
N GLY A 59 2.64 -14.33 7.47
CA GLY A 59 3.05 -15.55 6.76
C GLY A 59 2.15 -15.81 5.54
N PHE A 60 0.84 -15.76 5.75
CA PHE A 60 -0.13 -15.90 4.66
C PHE A 60 0.05 -14.80 3.59
N TYR A 61 0.26 -13.55 4.04
CA TYR A 61 0.44 -12.42 3.13
C TYR A 61 1.70 -12.57 2.27
N ARG A 62 2.84 -12.94 2.88
CA ARG A 62 4.08 -13.22 2.14
C ARG A 62 3.89 -14.29 1.07
N ASP A 63 3.27 -15.40 1.44
CA ASP A 63 3.00 -16.49 0.53
C ASP A 63 2.02 -16.08 -0.59
N LEU A 64 1.01 -15.25 -0.28
CA LEU A 64 0.07 -14.72 -1.27
C LEU A 64 0.81 -13.85 -2.30
N LEU A 65 1.71 -12.99 -1.86
CA LEU A 65 2.49 -12.14 -2.76
C LEU A 65 3.43 -12.97 -3.64
N ALA A 66 4.03 -14.04 -3.11
CA ALA A 66 4.82 -14.99 -3.91
C ALA A 66 3.98 -15.72 -4.97
N ASP A 67 2.79 -16.19 -4.58
CA ASP A 67 1.84 -16.80 -5.51
C ASP A 67 1.37 -15.80 -6.59
N LEU A 68 1.18 -14.54 -6.24
CA LEU A 68 0.84 -13.49 -7.19
C LEU A 68 1.98 -13.21 -8.16
N ARG A 69 3.21 -13.02 -7.64
CA ARG A 69 4.37 -12.76 -8.49
C ARG A 69 4.59 -13.87 -9.53
N SER A 70 4.37 -15.13 -9.15
CA SER A 70 4.48 -16.27 -10.06
C SER A 70 3.39 -16.33 -11.15
N ARG A 71 2.29 -15.61 -10.97
CA ARG A 71 1.14 -15.61 -11.91
C ARG A 71 1.08 -14.35 -12.78
N LEU A 72 1.66 -13.27 -12.31
CA LEU A 72 1.68 -12.00 -13.03
C LEU A 72 2.81 -12.01 -14.06
N PRO A 73 2.64 -11.32 -15.21
CA PRO A 73 3.75 -11.07 -16.12
C PRO A 73 4.89 -10.34 -15.42
N ASP A 74 6.13 -10.61 -15.77
CA ASP A 74 7.32 -9.94 -15.20
C ASP A 74 7.27 -8.42 -15.38
N SER A 75 6.62 -7.95 -16.44
CA SER A 75 6.41 -6.53 -16.72
C SER A 75 5.30 -5.86 -15.91
N MET A 76 4.51 -6.63 -15.13
CA MET A 76 3.42 -6.09 -14.31
C MET A 76 3.95 -5.72 -12.93
N PRO A 77 4.06 -4.43 -12.58
CA PRO A 77 4.47 -4.02 -11.25
C PRO A 77 3.46 -4.48 -10.19
N LEU A 78 3.99 -4.99 -9.07
CA LEU A 78 3.23 -5.39 -7.89
C LEU A 78 3.61 -4.48 -6.74
N SER A 79 2.65 -3.71 -6.24
CA SER A 79 2.80 -2.80 -5.11
C SER A 79 1.98 -3.27 -3.92
N ILE A 80 2.34 -2.83 -2.73
CA ILE A 80 1.54 -3.01 -1.52
C ILE A 80 1.37 -1.68 -0.78
N THR A 81 0.25 -1.50 -0.06
CA THR A 81 0.21 -0.54 1.05
C THR A 81 0.93 -1.14 2.26
N ALA A 82 1.58 -0.31 3.05
CA ALA A 82 2.30 -0.73 4.24
C ALA A 82 1.97 0.18 5.43
N LEU A 83 1.72 -0.40 6.59
CA LEU A 83 1.67 0.42 7.80
C LEU A 83 3.04 1.07 8.01
N ALA A 84 3.08 2.36 8.36
CA ALA A 84 4.33 3.07 8.57
C ALA A 84 5.20 2.41 9.66
N SER A 85 4.58 1.78 10.66
CA SER A 85 5.24 0.99 11.69
C SER A 85 6.04 -0.20 11.13
N TRP A 86 5.58 -0.84 10.04
CA TRP A 86 6.32 -1.93 9.40
C TRP A 86 7.61 -1.45 8.74
N CYS A 87 7.66 -0.19 8.38
CA CYS A 87 8.79 0.41 7.69
C CYS A 87 9.85 0.98 8.64
N ILE A 88 9.58 0.95 9.96
CA ILE A 88 10.41 1.58 10.99
C ILE A 88 10.85 0.59 12.07
N TYR A 89 9.94 -0.28 12.54
CA TYR A 89 10.18 -1.10 13.72
C TYR A 89 10.58 -2.54 13.40
N ASP A 90 10.33 -3.00 12.17
CA ASP A 90 10.73 -4.35 11.77
C ASP A 90 11.09 -4.37 10.26
N ASP A 91 11.68 -5.47 9.84
CA ASP A 91 12.18 -5.68 8.49
C ASP A 91 11.37 -6.69 7.66
N TRP A 92 10.19 -7.09 8.17
CA TRP A 92 9.43 -8.18 7.57
C TRP A 92 9.01 -7.92 6.11
N ILE A 93 8.94 -6.67 5.69
CA ILE A 93 8.62 -6.29 4.29
C ILE A 93 9.85 -6.22 3.38
N ALA A 94 11.07 -6.26 3.92
CA ALA A 94 12.30 -6.01 3.15
C ALA A 94 12.51 -7.00 1.98
N ASP A 95 12.12 -8.25 2.18
CA ASP A 95 12.30 -9.34 1.21
C ASP A 95 10.97 -9.81 0.58
N LEU A 96 9.94 -8.97 0.58
CA LEU A 96 8.69 -9.30 -0.11
C LEU A 96 8.90 -9.24 -1.63
N PRO A 97 8.27 -10.14 -2.39
CA PRO A 97 8.40 -10.20 -3.85
C PRO A 97 7.52 -9.16 -4.54
N VAL A 98 7.72 -7.90 -4.19
CA VAL A 98 7.01 -6.72 -4.70
C VAL A 98 7.99 -5.66 -5.19
N ASP A 99 7.53 -4.79 -6.05
CA ASP A 99 8.33 -3.70 -6.62
C ASP A 99 8.29 -2.45 -5.74
N GLU A 100 7.25 -2.29 -4.92
CA GLU A 100 7.02 -1.12 -4.09
C GLU A 100 6.20 -1.47 -2.85
N ALA A 101 6.55 -0.88 -1.71
CA ALA A 101 5.69 -0.77 -0.54
C ALA A 101 5.40 0.71 -0.27
N VAL A 102 4.13 1.08 -0.14
CA VAL A 102 3.67 2.47 0.08
C VAL A 102 3.41 2.68 1.57
N PRO A 103 4.32 3.32 2.34
CA PRO A 103 4.08 3.61 3.75
C PRO A 103 2.90 4.57 3.91
N MET A 104 1.91 4.18 4.71
CA MET A 104 0.75 5.02 4.97
C MET A 104 1.03 5.92 6.18
N LEU A 105 1.12 7.25 5.96
CA LEU A 105 1.36 8.28 6.98
C LEU A 105 0.06 8.91 7.49
N PHE A 106 -0.97 8.10 7.64
CA PHE A 106 -2.26 8.49 8.18
C PHE A 106 -2.85 7.33 8.98
N ARG A 107 -3.76 7.62 9.92
CA ARG A 107 -4.38 6.62 10.82
C ARG A 107 -3.38 5.74 11.56
N MET A 108 -2.24 6.33 11.89
CA MET A 108 -1.14 5.63 12.56
C MET A 108 -1.42 5.36 14.05
N GLY A 109 -2.52 5.89 14.59
CA GLY A 109 -2.92 5.65 15.97
C GLY A 109 -1.93 6.19 16.98
N ALA A 110 -1.65 5.38 18.02
CA ALA A 110 -0.74 5.76 19.11
C ALA A 110 0.72 5.98 18.65
N ASP A 111 1.12 5.33 17.55
CA ASP A 111 2.50 5.36 17.05
C ASP A 111 2.84 6.63 16.24
N SER A 112 1.85 7.46 15.95
CA SER A 112 1.98 8.64 15.07
C SER A 112 3.12 9.57 15.48
N GLY A 113 3.24 9.85 16.78
CA GLY A 113 4.28 10.74 17.33
C GLY A 113 5.69 10.17 17.16
N GLU A 114 5.86 8.87 17.43
CA GLU A 114 7.14 8.16 17.31
C GLU A 114 7.58 8.01 15.86
N ILE A 115 6.66 7.65 14.97
CA ILE A 115 6.90 7.56 13.52
C ILE A 115 7.35 8.90 12.97
N SER A 116 6.65 9.99 13.31
CA SER A 116 7.01 11.34 12.89
C SER A 116 8.38 11.77 13.44
N ALA A 117 8.69 11.44 14.68
CA ALA A 117 9.99 11.73 15.29
C ALA A 117 11.10 10.92 14.64
N TYR A 118 10.85 9.65 14.31
CA TYR A 118 11.79 8.81 13.59
C TYR A 118 12.12 9.41 12.21
N LEU A 119 11.12 9.73 11.41
CA LEU A 119 11.32 10.30 10.05
C LEU A 119 12.07 11.63 10.09
N ARG A 120 11.79 12.51 11.05
CA ARG A 120 12.57 13.76 11.22
C ARG A 120 14.03 13.50 11.55
N ARG A 121 14.35 12.43 12.29
CA ARG A 121 15.72 12.10 12.70
C ARG A 121 16.47 11.30 11.67
N ALA A 122 15.84 10.29 11.10
CA ALA A 122 16.44 9.34 10.16
C ALA A 122 16.38 9.81 8.70
N GLY A 123 15.43 10.70 8.39
CA GLY A 123 15.21 11.24 7.05
C GLY A 123 14.42 10.30 6.14
N ASP A 124 14.37 8.99 6.41
CA ASP A 124 13.74 8.01 5.55
C ASP A 124 13.36 6.71 6.28
N PHE A 125 12.58 5.86 5.59
CA PHE A 125 12.23 4.51 6.01
C PHE A 125 13.40 3.53 5.84
N MET A 126 13.42 2.45 6.65
CA MET A 126 14.48 1.45 6.60
C MET A 126 14.46 0.59 5.33
N PRO A 127 13.33 -0.07 4.95
CA PRO A 127 13.32 -0.94 3.78
C PRO A 127 13.42 -0.15 2.46
N ALA A 128 14.25 -0.59 1.54
CA ALA A 128 14.38 0.03 0.22
C ALA A 128 13.05 0.09 -0.54
N LEU A 129 12.22 -0.95 -0.41
CA LEU A 129 10.88 -1.02 -1.00
C LEU A 129 9.95 0.13 -0.56
N ALA A 130 10.19 0.73 0.62
CA ALA A 130 9.37 1.79 1.19
C ALA A 130 9.89 3.21 0.87
N ARG A 131 10.88 3.35 -0.02
CA ARG A 131 11.55 4.63 -0.29
C ARG A 131 11.14 5.33 -1.58
N SER A 132 10.30 4.74 -2.41
CA SER A 132 9.86 5.33 -3.69
C SER A 132 8.59 6.17 -3.58
N SER A 133 7.79 5.90 -2.56
CA SER A 133 6.46 6.53 -2.43
C SER A 133 6.00 6.66 -0.99
N VAL A 134 4.90 7.37 -0.80
CA VAL A 134 4.20 7.47 0.47
C VAL A 134 2.69 7.64 0.25
N GLY A 135 1.88 7.18 1.22
CA GLY A 135 0.45 7.40 1.29
C GLY A 135 0.11 8.46 2.33
N ILE A 136 -0.72 9.44 1.96
CA ILE A 136 -1.29 10.44 2.85
C ILE A 136 -2.80 10.46 2.72
N ALA A 137 -3.52 11.02 3.69
CA ALA A 137 -4.97 11.21 3.60
C ALA A 137 -5.32 12.69 3.56
N ILE A 138 -6.41 13.03 2.84
CA ILE A 138 -6.86 14.42 2.72
C ILE A 138 -7.44 15.00 4.02
N ASP A 139 -7.90 14.12 4.91
CA ASP A 139 -8.52 14.46 6.19
C ASP A 139 -7.53 14.38 7.38
N GLU A 140 -6.32 13.91 7.16
CA GLU A 140 -5.27 13.78 8.18
C GLU A 140 -3.92 14.18 7.58
N PRO A 141 -3.54 15.47 7.63
CA PRO A 141 -2.29 15.92 7.02
C PRO A 141 -1.08 15.27 7.70
N ALA A 142 -0.19 14.74 6.89
CA ALA A 142 1.05 14.15 7.37
C ALA A 142 2.00 15.25 7.87
N SER A 143 2.54 15.07 9.09
CA SER A 143 3.45 16.03 9.73
C SER A 143 4.89 15.99 9.17
N SER A 144 5.25 14.92 8.46
CA SER A 144 6.59 14.73 7.90
C SER A 144 6.51 13.76 6.73
N VAL A 145 6.71 14.25 5.53
CA VAL A 145 6.77 13.44 4.29
C VAL A 145 8.20 13.51 3.76
N PRO A 146 8.88 12.38 3.55
CA PRO A 146 10.19 12.37 2.89
C PRO A 146 10.13 13.03 1.51
N ALA A 147 11.16 13.79 1.15
CA ALA A 147 11.23 14.51 -0.12
C ALA A 147 11.32 13.55 -1.32
N GLU A 148 10.97 14.06 -2.51
CA GLU A 148 11.12 13.36 -3.79
C GLU A 148 10.39 12.01 -3.87
N ARG A 149 9.17 11.94 -3.30
CA ARG A 149 8.33 10.75 -3.30
C ARG A 149 7.17 10.86 -4.26
N ARG A 150 6.79 9.72 -4.85
CA ARG A 150 5.46 9.58 -5.40
C ARG A 150 4.46 9.61 -4.25
N VAL A 151 3.46 10.47 -4.34
CA VAL A 151 2.46 10.62 -3.29
C VAL A 151 1.16 9.96 -3.73
N TYR A 152 0.70 9.01 -2.94
CA TYR A 152 -0.64 8.44 -3.04
C TYR A 152 -1.56 9.18 -2.06
N ILE A 153 -2.65 9.74 -2.56
CA ILE A 153 -3.58 10.51 -1.74
C ILE A 153 -4.85 9.69 -1.53
N PHE A 154 -5.12 9.39 -0.29
CA PHE A 154 -6.30 8.63 0.12
C PHE A 154 -7.43 9.57 0.55
N SER A 155 -8.67 9.19 0.22
CA SER A 155 -9.87 9.91 0.64
C SER A 155 -10.85 8.95 1.29
N PRO A 156 -11.45 9.29 2.44
CA PRO A 156 -12.51 8.50 3.06
C PRO A 156 -13.83 8.58 2.29
N HIS A 157 -13.91 9.47 1.29
CA HIS A 157 -15.09 9.73 0.49
C HIS A 157 -14.81 9.55 -1.01
N ALA A 158 -15.87 9.38 -1.79
CA ALA A 158 -15.75 9.35 -3.24
C ALA A 158 -15.10 10.63 -3.79
N TRP A 159 -14.15 10.48 -4.70
CA TRP A 159 -13.46 11.59 -5.31
C TRP A 159 -14.38 12.44 -6.18
N THR A 160 -14.38 13.75 -5.96
CA THR A 160 -14.89 14.74 -6.89
C THR A 160 -13.73 15.43 -7.62
N ARG A 161 -14.00 16.09 -8.74
CA ARG A 161 -12.96 16.86 -9.45
C ARG A 161 -12.37 17.98 -8.59
N GLU A 162 -13.21 18.62 -7.79
CA GLU A 162 -12.80 19.71 -6.91
C GLU A 162 -11.91 19.19 -5.77
N ALA A 163 -12.31 18.10 -5.12
CA ALA A 163 -11.51 17.47 -4.07
C ALA A 163 -10.14 16.98 -4.59
N ALA A 164 -10.11 16.39 -5.79
CA ALA A 164 -8.86 15.96 -6.41
C ALA A 164 -7.94 17.14 -6.73
N ALA A 165 -8.49 18.21 -7.34
CA ALA A 165 -7.71 19.42 -7.66
C ALA A 165 -7.13 20.09 -6.40
N LYS A 166 -7.92 20.17 -5.34
CA LYS A 166 -7.47 20.71 -4.04
C LYS A 166 -6.34 19.87 -3.46
N ALA A 167 -6.52 18.56 -3.39
CA ALA A 167 -5.53 17.64 -2.84
C ALA A 167 -4.18 17.71 -3.59
N ILE A 168 -4.22 17.75 -4.93
CA ILE A 168 -3.00 17.92 -5.76
C ILE A 168 -2.32 19.26 -5.44
N ALA A 169 -3.07 20.35 -5.35
CA ALA A 169 -2.50 21.67 -5.07
C ALA A 169 -1.86 21.77 -3.67
N GLU A 170 -2.28 20.95 -2.71
CA GLU A 170 -1.70 20.90 -1.35
C GLU A 170 -0.38 20.10 -1.31
N VAL A 171 -0.23 19.09 -2.17
CA VAL A 171 0.97 18.23 -2.22
C VAL A 171 2.10 18.83 -3.05
N VAL A 172 1.77 19.66 -4.05
CA VAL A 172 2.77 20.27 -4.98
C VAL A 172 3.42 21.55 -4.38
N LYS A 173 3.03 21.96 -3.19
CA LYS A 173 3.67 23.08 -2.46
C LYS A 173 4.93 22.65 -1.74
#